data_ccf96d956b3f05c30c29078b9dba7df2
#
_entry.id   ccf96d956b3f05c30c29078b9dba7df2
#
_cell.length_a   1.000
_cell.length_b   1.000
_cell.length_c   1.000
_cell.angle_alpha   90.00
_cell.angle_beta   90.00
_cell.angle_gamma   90.00
#
_symmetry.space_group_name_H-M   'P 1'
#
loop_
_entity.id
_entity.type
_entity.pdbx_description
1 polymer ?
#
loop_
_entity_poly.entity_id
_entity_poly.type
_entity_poly.pdbx_seq_one_letter_code
_entity_poly.pdbx_strand_id
1 'polypeptide(L)'
;TKNLIVPDSVTFGGSKYRVKEFMYFNNVLPKSLASITFKGYIPVGIASYLFDAVDKDNLKIIVPKGAGKVYKAYSGLPVQEANISESDEGVAPSNDLKITYQSKNVSFDGPESVKYGEDVNVTVRSKDGTPLRFSVSCRSIETGEYCRPDFLKINDQEQKIQVPALFGDLQITIDGYEEYKEGVNTYELDKANAEATLSNYKGGSNAIIPSLLTVGGIDYAVTKIQHSFGSSLDSLTVPASVKGMGSSIRNCVNLRTIKLSSPLMPGIDVETLKSVDTLTCKILVPEGCLDVYKNNDFWGKFKNIEEYDPSIKDSYTITYDLKNISLADTVKSIQRNSTLNLTLLALEG
;
A
#
# COMPACT_ATOMS: atom_id res chain seq x y z
N THR A 1 36.92 -9.68 -15.84
CA THR A 1 36.89 -10.59 -14.66
C THR A 1 35.87 -11.68 -14.89
N LYS A 2 36.27 -12.95 -14.83
CA LYS A 2 35.31 -14.08 -15.00
C LYS A 2 34.59 -14.44 -13.74
N ASN A 3 35.17 -14.10 -12.57
CA ASN A 3 34.63 -14.44 -11.27
C ASN A 3 34.57 -13.19 -10.41
N LEU A 4 33.46 -12.97 -9.70
CA LEU A 4 33.24 -11.88 -8.78
C LEU A 4 33.08 -12.47 -7.37
N ILE A 5 33.74 -11.85 -6.40
CA ILE A 5 33.56 -12.21 -4.98
C ILE A 5 32.93 -11.03 -4.25
N VAL A 6 31.80 -11.26 -3.62
CA VAL A 6 31.09 -10.27 -2.77
C VAL A 6 31.36 -10.63 -1.31
N PRO A 7 32.14 -9.83 -0.58
CA PRO A 7 32.46 -10.11 0.83
C PRO A 7 31.23 -9.88 1.71
N ASP A 8 31.17 -10.55 2.87
CA ASP A 8 30.14 -10.28 3.90
C ASP A 8 30.26 -8.86 4.44
N SER A 9 31.47 -8.41 4.61
CA SER A 9 31.78 -7.10 5.21
C SER A 9 33.06 -6.51 4.66
N VAL A 10 33.18 -5.21 4.82
CA VAL A 10 34.39 -4.42 4.53
C VAL A 10 34.82 -3.66 5.77
N THR A 11 36.13 -3.41 5.93
CA THR A 11 36.67 -2.62 7.03
C THR A 11 37.11 -1.25 6.51
N PHE A 12 36.64 -0.19 7.15
CA PHE A 12 37.02 1.17 6.84
C PHE A 12 37.18 1.98 8.15
N GLY A 13 38.26 2.72 8.28
CA GLY A 13 38.56 3.50 9.49
C GLY A 13 38.60 2.67 10.78
N GLY A 14 38.99 1.38 10.72
CA GLY A 14 39.00 0.46 11.85
C GLY A 14 37.63 -0.15 12.23
N SER A 15 36.56 0.29 11.60
CA SER A 15 35.19 -0.26 11.79
C SER A 15 34.80 -1.24 10.68
N LYS A 16 34.08 -2.30 11.07
CA LYS A 16 33.58 -3.33 10.16
C LYS A 16 32.16 -2.99 9.70
N TYR A 17 31.93 -2.92 8.41
CA TYR A 17 30.64 -2.62 7.79
C TYR A 17 30.15 -3.81 6.98
N ARG A 18 28.92 -4.25 7.21
CA ARG A 18 28.28 -5.29 6.41
C ARG A 18 27.97 -4.78 5.00
N VAL A 19 28.17 -5.60 3.99
CA VAL A 19 27.75 -5.31 2.62
C VAL A 19 26.25 -5.56 2.51
N LYS A 20 25.45 -4.49 2.36
CA LYS A 20 23.99 -4.57 2.25
C LYS A 20 23.50 -4.62 0.80
N GLU A 21 24.18 -3.90 -0.06
CA GLU A 21 23.76 -3.70 -1.44
C GLU A 21 24.98 -3.71 -2.37
N PHE A 22 24.78 -4.28 -3.55
CA PHE A 22 25.76 -4.27 -4.62
C PHE A 22 25.25 -3.38 -5.74
N MET A 23 25.90 -2.23 -5.90
CA MET A 23 25.64 -1.28 -6.99
C MET A 23 26.87 -1.10 -7.85
N TYR A 24 26.70 -1.10 -9.15
CA TYR A 24 27.76 -0.82 -10.09
C TYR A 24 27.47 0.50 -10.81
N PHE A 25 28.26 1.53 -10.50
CA PHE A 25 28.06 2.86 -11.08
C PHE A 25 28.39 2.84 -12.57
N ASN A 26 27.40 3.17 -13.40
CA ASN A 26 27.45 3.40 -14.85
C ASN A 26 27.66 2.20 -15.79
N ASN A 27 27.68 0.95 -15.32
CA ASN A 27 27.84 -0.20 -16.23
C ASN A 27 27.09 -1.44 -15.73
N VAL A 28 26.65 -2.26 -16.66
CA VAL A 28 26.21 -3.64 -16.41
C VAL A 28 27.40 -4.53 -16.09
N LEU A 29 27.18 -5.64 -15.41
CA LEU A 29 28.22 -6.65 -15.19
C LEU A 29 28.76 -7.17 -16.53
N PRO A 30 30.07 -7.50 -16.61
CA PRO A 30 30.67 -7.87 -17.88
C PRO A 30 30.07 -9.16 -18.43
N LYS A 31 29.88 -9.23 -19.76
CA LYS A 31 29.37 -10.41 -20.47
C LYS A 31 30.19 -11.67 -20.21
N SER A 32 31.48 -11.51 -19.88
CA SER A 32 32.40 -12.62 -19.56
C SER A 32 32.30 -13.14 -18.15
N LEU A 33 31.35 -12.64 -17.33
CA LEU A 33 31.16 -13.06 -15.94
C LEU A 33 30.62 -14.50 -15.91
N ALA A 34 31.37 -15.41 -15.30
CA ALA A 34 31.02 -16.81 -15.20
C ALA A 34 30.49 -17.22 -13.81
N SER A 35 30.93 -16.51 -12.75
CA SER A 35 30.45 -16.78 -11.39
C SER A 35 30.43 -15.57 -10.50
N ILE A 36 29.53 -15.60 -9.51
CA ILE A 36 29.51 -14.69 -8.37
C ILE A 36 29.54 -15.54 -7.10
N THR A 37 30.49 -15.25 -6.22
CA THR A 37 30.59 -15.90 -4.91
C THR A 37 30.24 -14.90 -3.82
N PHE A 38 29.18 -15.16 -3.07
CA PHE A 38 28.81 -14.44 -1.87
C PHE A 38 29.46 -15.07 -0.65
N LYS A 39 29.98 -14.25 0.25
CA LYS A 39 30.61 -14.71 1.50
C LYS A 39 29.73 -14.50 2.74
N GLY A 40 28.60 -13.79 2.60
CA GLY A 40 27.65 -13.49 3.69
C GLY A 40 26.50 -14.47 3.75
N TYR A 41 25.94 -14.67 4.94
CA TYR A 41 24.72 -15.46 5.17
C TYR A 41 23.43 -14.66 4.97
N ILE A 42 23.51 -13.34 4.92
CA ILE A 42 22.38 -12.45 4.64
C ILE A 42 22.46 -12.05 3.18
N PRO A 43 21.39 -12.26 2.39
CA PRO A 43 21.38 -11.87 0.98
C PRO A 43 21.69 -10.38 0.80
N VAL A 44 22.44 -10.10 -0.25
CA VAL A 44 22.81 -8.73 -0.65
C VAL A 44 21.83 -8.27 -1.73
N GLY A 45 21.28 -7.06 -1.57
CA GLY A 45 20.45 -6.44 -2.60
C GLY A 45 21.24 -6.23 -3.90
N ILE A 46 20.71 -6.70 -5.04
CA ILE A 46 21.33 -6.53 -6.35
C ILE A 46 20.27 -6.10 -7.36
N ALA A 47 20.52 -4.98 -8.03
CA ALA A 47 19.61 -4.50 -9.07
C ALA A 47 19.65 -5.40 -10.32
N SER A 48 18.49 -5.82 -10.81
CA SER A 48 18.37 -6.77 -11.94
C SER A 48 19.01 -6.27 -13.24
N TYR A 49 19.01 -4.96 -13.49
CA TYR A 49 19.64 -4.37 -14.69
C TYR A 49 21.14 -4.61 -14.79
N LEU A 50 21.81 -4.88 -13.66
CA LEU A 50 23.25 -5.20 -13.65
C LEU A 50 23.58 -6.47 -14.47
N PHE A 51 22.59 -7.35 -14.65
CA PHE A 51 22.73 -8.62 -15.38
C PHE A 51 22.32 -8.55 -16.84
N ASP A 52 22.02 -7.37 -17.39
CA ASP A 52 21.48 -7.27 -18.77
C ASP A 52 22.45 -7.78 -19.85
N ALA A 53 23.75 -7.67 -19.62
CA ALA A 53 24.76 -8.18 -20.53
C ALA A 53 25.28 -9.59 -20.19
N VAL A 54 24.88 -10.15 -19.03
CA VAL A 54 25.40 -11.44 -18.53
C VAL A 54 24.60 -12.59 -19.10
N ASP A 55 25.28 -13.69 -19.43
CA ASP A 55 24.64 -14.97 -19.75
C ASP A 55 24.08 -15.59 -18.47
N LYS A 56 22.78 -15.34 -18.22
CA LYS A 56 22.07 -15.73 -16.99
C LYS A 56 21.89 -17.24 -16.86
N ASP A 57 21.85 -17.96 -17.99
CA ASP A 57 21.65 -19.40 -18.01
C ASP A 57 22.91 -20.17 -17.59
N ASN A 58 24.08 -19.59 -17.82
CA ASN A 58 25.37 -20.17 -17.48
C ASN A 58 26.07 -19.51 -16.29
N LEU A 59 25.50 -18.44 -15.74
CA LEU A 59 26.06 -17.76 -14.56
C LEU A 59 25.92 -18.66 -13.32
N LYS A 60 27.03 -18.98 -12.66
CA LYS A 60 27.05 -19.73 -11.39
C LYS A 60 27.03 -18.77 -10.21
N ILE A 61 26.13 -19.01 -9.28
CA ILE A 61 26.05 -18.33 -8.00
C ILE A 61 26.52 -19.29 -6.91
N ILE A 62 27.53 -18.88 -6.14
CA ILE A 62 28.10 -19.68 -5.06
C ILE A 62 27.82 -18.94 -3.75
N VAL A 63 27.18 -19.60 -2.81
CA VAL A 63 26.80 -19.03 -1.51
C VAL A 63 27.42 -19.86 -0.37
N PRO A 64 27.50 -19.34 0.87
CA PRO A 64 28.04 -20.10 1.99
C PRO A 64 27.24 -21.37 2.23
N LYS A 65 27.88 -22.39 2.80
CA LYS A 65 27.24 -23.65 3.20
C LYS A 65 26.05 -23.40 4.12
N GLY A 66 24.87 -23.93 3.76
CA GLY A 66 23.60 -23.74 4.48
C GLY A 66 22.86 -22.44 4.14
N ALA A 67 23.37 -21.60 3.21
CA ALA A 67 22.69 -20.36 2.79
C ALA A 67 21.85 -20.51 1.51
N GLY A 68 21.91 -21.67 0.86
CA GLY A 68 21.30 -21.88 -0.47
C GLY A 68 19.80 -21.59 -0.49
N LYS A 69 19.05 -22.07 0.49
CA LYS A 69 17.59 -21.84 0.60
C LYS A 69 17.26 -20.35 0.74
N VAL A 70 18.02 -19.63 1.59
CA VAL A 70 17.83 -18.20 1.83
C VAL A 70 18.11 -17.39 0.56
N TYR A 71 19.22 -17.66 -0.12
CA TYR A 71 19.54 -16.96 -1.35
C TYR A 71 18.56 -17.22 -2.49
N LYS A 72 18.02 -18.45 -2.60
CA LYS A 72 16.94 -18.76 -3.55
C LYS A 72 15.67 -17.96 -3.27
N ALA A 73 15.33 -17.77 -2.00
CA ALA A 73 14.12 -17.05 -1.62
C ALA A 73 14.23 -15.51 -1.76
N TYR A 74 15.40 -14.92 -1.46
CA TYR A 74 15.49 -13.47 -1.26
C TYR A 74 16.49 -12.73 -2.14
N SER A 75 17.39 -13.40 -2.86
CA SER A 75 18.46 -12.69 -3.57
C SER A 75 17.97 -11.79 -4.70
N GLY A 76 16.76 -12.04 -5.25
CA GLY A 76 16.27 -11.34 -6.44
C GLY A 76 17.19 -11.54 -7.68
N LEU A 77 18.11 -12.47 -7.62
CA LEU A 77 19.04 -12.77 -8.71
C LEU A 77 18.27 -13.28 -9.92
N PRO A 78 18.48 -12.72 -11.10
CA PRO A 78 17.78 -13.13 -12.33
C PRO A 78 18.42 -14.40 -12.94
N VAL A 79 18.63 -15.43 -12.13
CA VAL A 79 19.20 -16.73 -12.52
C VAL A 79 18.27 -17.85 -12.10
N GLN A 80 18.39 -19.01 -12.77
CA GLN A 80 17.64 -20.19 -12.37
C GLN A 80 18.14 -20.71 -11.00
N GLU A 81 17.25 -21.24 -10.18
CA GLU A 81 17.61 -21.82 -8.88
C GLU A 81 18.68 -22.90 -8.97
N ALA A 82 18.70 -23.66 -10.07
CA ALA A 82 19.71 -24.68 -10.33
C ALA A 82 21.14 -24.13 -10.45
N ASN A 83 21.28 -22.85 -10.73
CA ASN A 83 22.58 -22.18 -10.86
C ASN A 83 23.10 -21.66 -9.51
N ILE A 84 22.31 -21.78 -8.42
CA ILE A 84 22.70 -21.42 -7.06
C ILE A 84 23.20 -22.68 -6.35
N SER A 85 24.48 -22.71 -6.01
CA SER A 85 25.13 -23.80 -5.30
C SER A 85 25.78 -23.34 -4.00
N GLU A 86 25.92 -24.21 -3.04
CA GLU A 86 26.63 -23.95 -1.79
C GLU A 86 28.12 -24.27 -1.92
N SER A 87 28.94 -23.44 -1.29
CA SER A 87 30.38 -23.75 -1.09
C SER A 87 30.55 -24.78 0.02
N ASP A 88 31.71 -25.44 0.05
CA ASP A 88 32.05 -26.34 1.17
C ASP A 88 32.45 -25.60 2.43
N GLU A 89 32.64 -24.27 2.33
CA GLU A 89 33.11 -23.42 3.42
C GLU A 89 31.94 -22.74 4.14
N GLY A 90 32.14 -22.52 5.44
CA GLY A 90 31.23 -21.77 6.31
C GLY A 90 30.37 -22.68 7.20
N VAL A 91 29.76 -22.07 8.19
CA VAL A 91 28.81 -22.69 9.12
C VAL A 91 27.61 -21.77 9.21
N ALA A 92 26.42 -22.26 8.87
CA ALA A 92 25.19 -21.49 8.96
C ALA A 92 24.97 -20.98 10.40
N PRO A 93 24.40 -19.76 10.56
CA PRO A 93 24.04 -19.26 11.87
C PRO A 93 23.15 -20.26 12.61
N SER A 94 23.47 -20.56 13.88
CA SER A 94 22.76 -21.53 14.71
C SER A 94 21.86 -20.92 15.79
N ASN A 95 21.92 -19.58 15.94
CA ASN A 95 21.07 -18.85 16.86
C ASN A 95 19.60 -18.87 16.41
N ASP A 96 18.70 -18.75 17.39
CA ASP A 96 17.28 -18.57 17.12
C ASP A 96 17.04 -17.15 16.61
N LEU A 97 16.27 -17.05 15.51
CA LEU A 97 15.82 -15.81 14.93
C LEU A 97 14.46 -15.48 15.54
N LYS A 98 14.35 -14.29 16.12
CA LYS A 98 13.16 -13.84 16.84
C LYS A 98 12.09 -13.32 15.89
N ILE A 99 10.82 -13.67 16.18
CA ILE A 99 9.67 -13.16 15.45
C ILE A 99 8.82 -12.30 16.39
N THR A 100 8.56 -11.06 15.98
CA THR A 100 7.73 -10.12 16.73
C THR A 100 6.44 -9.89 15.97
N TYR A 101 5.31 -9.99 16.66
CA TYR A 101 3.99 -9.80 16.07
C TYR A 101 3.32 -8.54 16.56
N GLN A 102 2.64 -7.85 15.64
CA GLN A 102 1.63 -6.85 15.92
C GLN A 102 0.36 -7.26 15.19
N SER A 103 -0.78 -7.33 15.87
CA SER A 103 -2.03 -7.73 15.24
C SER A 103 -3.19 -6.85 15.68
N LYS A 104 -4.15 -6.67 14.77
CA LYS A 104 -5.34 -5.87 14.97
C LYS A 104 -6.55 -6.58 14.33
N ASN A 105 -7.67 -6.64 15.03
CA ASN A 105 -8.94 -7.22 14.54
C ASN A 105 -8.86 -8.70 14.07
N VAL A 106 -7.76 -9.39 14.28
CA VAL A 106 -7.58 -10.82 13.97
C VAL A 106 -6.98 -11.55 15.17
N SER A 107 -7.16 -12.88 15.22
CA SER A 107 -6.34 -13.77 16.02
C SER A 107 -5.34 -14.47 15.14
N PHE A 108 -4.21 -14.84 15.68
CA PHE A 108 -3.19 -15.58 14.95
C PHE A 108 -2.49 -16.60 15.86
N ASP A 109 -1.87 -17.58 15.21
CA ASP A 109 -1.01 -18.58 15.83
C ASP A 109 0.25 -18.70 14.96
N GLY A 110 1.42 -18.56 15.59
CA GLY A 110 2.71 -18.57 14.90
C GLY A 110 3.88 -18.72 15.88
N PRO A 111 5.06 -19.14 15.40
CA PRO A 111 6.24 -19.35 16.24
C PRO A 111 6.83 -18.03 16.74
N GLU A 112 7.35 -18.01 17.97
CA GLU A 112 8.10 -16.85 18.50
C GLU A 112 9.53 -16.79 17.98
N SER A 113 10.07 -17.92 17.50
CA SER A 113 11.40 -18.03 16.89
C SER A 113 11.49 -19.20 15.94
N VAL A 114 12.44 -19.13 15.00
CA VAL A 114 12.83 -20.20 14.09
C VAL A 114 14.35 -20.21 13.89
N LYS A 115 14.90 -21.28 13.33
CA LYS A 115 16.31 -21.33 12.92
C LYS A 115 16.53 -20.62 11.58
N TYR A 116 17.78 -20.22 11.34
CA TYR A 116 18.20 -19.69 10.04
C TYR A 116 17.81 -20.64 8.89
N GLY A 117 17.19 -20.09 7.85
CA GLY A 117 16.73 -20.84 6.68
C GLY A 117 15.41 -21.61 6.85
N GLU A 118 14.80 -21.60 8.04
CA GLU A 118 13.46 -22.16 8.25
C GLU A 118 12.37 -21.19 7.79
N ASP A 119 11.20 -21.75 7.44
CA ASP A 119 10.02 -20.99 7.06
C ASP A 119 9.23 -20.59 8.31
N VAL A 120 8.74 -19.36 8.32
CA VAL A 120 7.79 -18.90 9.35
C VAL A 120 6.38 -19.14 8.85
N ASN A 121 5.62 -19.97 9.56
CA ASN A 121 4.23 -20.26 9.24
C ASN A 121 3.33 -19.64 10.30
N VAL A 122 2.40 -18.78 9.88
CA VAL A 122 1.44 -18.12 10.75
C VAL A 122 0.03 -18.42 10.28
N THR A 123 -0.82 -18.88 11.16
CA THR A 123 -2.24 -19.09 10.88
C THR A 123 -3.02 -17.89 11.41
N VAL A 124 -3.77 -17.21 10.54
CA VAL A 124 -4.59 -16.03 10.87
C VAL A 124 -6.06 -16.42 10.83
N ARG A 125 -6.82 -16.00 11.85
CA ARG A 125 -8.24 -16.33 12.01
C ARG A 125 -9.06 -15.07 12.24
N SER A 126 -10.30 -15.07 11.72
CA SER A 126 -11.33 -14.11 12.07
C SER A 126 -11.68 -14.20 13.56
N LYS A 127 -11.90 -13.06 14.21
CA LYS A 127 -12.31 -13.01 15.64
C LYS A 127 -13.81 -13.16 15.83
N ASP A 128 -14.61 -12.77 14.85
CA ASP A 128 -16.07 -12.63 14.96
C ASP A 128 -16.85 -13.55 14.03
N GLY A 129 -16.17 -14.50 13.38
CA GLY A 129 -16.79 -15.45 12.46
C GLY A 129 -17.15 -14.85 11.09
N THR A 130 -16.87 -13.58 10.83
CA THR A 130 -17.03 -12.97 9.52
C THR A 130 -15.95 -13.46 8.54
N PRO A 131 -16.14 -13.32 7.22
CA PRO A 131 -15.09 -13.64 6.26
C PRO A 131 -13.80 -12.87 6.55
N LEU A 132 -12.69 -13.59 6.67
CA LEU A 132 -11.38 -13.02 7.00
C LEU A 132 -10.87 -12.13 5.87
N ARG A 133 -10.61 -10.87 6.20
CA ARG A 133 -9.90 -9.89 5.38
C ARG A 133 -8.81 -9.27 6.21
N PHE A 134 -7.59 -9.24 5.68
CA PHE A 134 -6.46 -8.64 6.39
C PHE A 134 -5.36 -8.20 5.42
N SER A 135 -4.56 -7.25 5.84
CA SER A 135 -3.28 -6.92 5.25
C SER A 135 -2.13 -7.45 6.11
N VAL A 136 -1.03 -7.78 5.46
CA VAL A 136 0.18 -8.25 6.13
C VAL A 136 1.37 -7.43 5.69
N SER A 137 2.17 -7.02 6.66
CA SER A 137 3.49 -6.45 6.44
C SER A 137 4.52 -7.29 7.19
N CYS A 138 5.50 -7.81 6.48
CA CYS A 138 6.63 -8.54 7.03
C CYS A 138 7.91 -7.74 6.79
N ARG A 139 8.66 -7.42 7.85
CA ARG A 139 9.88 -6.61 7.75
C ARG A 139 11.03 -7.27 8.49
N SER A 140 12.16 -7.44 7.79
CA SER A 140 13.41 -7.86 8.43
C SER A 140 13.95 -6.75 9.32
N ILE A 141 14.33 -7.07 10.55
CA ILE A 141 14.92 -6.10 11.50
C ILE A 141 16.35 -5.76 11.08
N GLU A 142 17.11 -6.72 10.55
CA GLU A 142 18.51 -6.51 10.16
C GLU A 142 18.65 -5.62 8.92
N THR A 143 17.82 -5.86 7.89
CA THR A 143 17.93 -5.13 6.63
C THR A 143 17.00 -3.93 6.57
N GLY A 144 15.90 -3.98 7.31
CA GLY A 144 14.80 -3.02 7.21
C GLY A 144 13.93 -3.23 5.98
N GLU A 145 14.20 -4.25 5.17
CA GLU A 145 13.47 -4.55 3.94
C GLU A 145 12.20 -5.34 4.22
N TYR A 146 11.22 -5.18 3.33
CA TYR A 146 9.98 -5.95 3.39
C TYR A 146 10.19 -7.34 2.79
N CYS A 147 9.78 -8.35 3.53
CA CYS A 147 9.67 -9.72 3.05
C CYS A 147 8.32 -9.88 2.32
N ARG A 148 8.29 -10.75 1.33
CA ARG A 148 7.05 -11.11 0.61
C ARG A 148 6.55 -12.43 1.13
N PRO A 149 5.48 -12.46 1.94
CA PRO A 149 4.89 -13.70 2.39
C PRO A 149 4.05 -14.34 1.28
N ASP A 150 3.99 -15.66 1.29
CA ASP A 150 3.02 -16.43 0.53
C ASP A 150 1.74 -16.60 1.34
N PHE A 151 0.60 -16.69 0.65
CA PHE A 151 -0.71 -16.81 1.27
C PHE A 151 -1.39 -18.08 0.81
N LEU A 152 -1.84 -18.89 1.76
CA LEU A 152 -2.67 -20.07 1.52
C LEU A 152 -4.02 -19.91 2.21
N LYS A 153 -5.07 -19.77 1.41
CA LYS A 153 -6.44 -19.75 1.91
C LYS A 153 -6.85 -21.16 2.35
N ILE A 154 -7.22 -21.32 3.63
CA ILE A 154 -7.73 -22.56 4.19
C ILE A 154 -9.26 -22.60 4.03
N ASN A 155 -9.94 -21.54 4.49
CA ASN A 155 -11.37 -21.32 4.34
C ASN A 155 -11.68 -19.80 4.41
N ASP A 156 -12.95 -19.42 4.49
CA ASP A 156 -13.32 -17.99 4.53
C ASP A 156 -12.95 -17.30 5.85
N GLN A 157 -12.67 -18.03 6.90
CA GLN A 157 -12.35 -17.51 8.24
C GLN A 157 -10.91 -17.75 8.67
N GLU A 158 -10.14 -18.52 7.87
CA GLU A 158 -8.78 -18.93 8.22
C GLU A 158 -7.86 -18.90 6.99
N GLN A 159 -6.70 -18.29 7.14
CA GLN A 159 -5.63 -18.26 6.13
C GLN A 159 -4.28 -18.53 6.78
N LYS A 160 -3.36 -19.11 6.01
CA LYS A 160 -1.98 -19.32 6.39
C LYS A 160 -1.08 -18.34 5.65
N ILE A 161 -0.17 -17.74 6.40
CA ILE A 161 0.91 -16.90 5.89
C ILE A 161 2.19 -17.69 6.02
N GLN A 162 3.00 -17.75 4.98
CA GLN A 162 4.31 -18.36 4.99
C GLN A 162 5.36 -17.34 4.58
N VAL A 163 6.33 -17.04 5.45
CA VAL A 163 7.53 -16.29 5.10
C VAL A 163 8.65 -17.31 4.90
N PRO A 164 9.14 -17.48 3.67
CA PRO A 164 10.10 -18.53 3.37
C PRO A 164 11.50 -18.19 3.90
N ALA A 165 12.24 -19.21 4.35
CA ALA A 165 13.68 -19.19 4.58
C ALA A 165 14.20 -17.97 5.35
N LEU A 166 13.76 -17.76 6.60
CA LEU A 166 14.15 -16.61 7.41
C LEU A 166 15.67 -16.52 7.61
N PHE A 167 16.23 -15.31 7.53
CA PHE A 167 17.66 -15.06 7.66
C PHE A 167 18.05 -14.05 8.75
N GLY A 168 17.08 -13.46 9.43
CA GLY A 168 17.26 -12.50 10.51
C GLY A 168 15.97 -12.29 11.28
N ASP A 169 16.02 -11.54 12.37
CA ASP A 169 14.83 -11.24 13.16
C ASP A 169 13.74 -10.57 12.32
N LEU A 170 12.48 -10.93 12.58
CA LEU A 170 11.35 -10.54 11.75
C LEU A 170 10.28 -9.84 12.57
N GLN A 171 9.73 -8.76 12.02
CA GLN A 171 8.51 -8.14 12.49
C GLN A 171 7.37 -8.45 11.51
N ILE A 172 6.26 -9.01 12.02
CA ILE A 172 5.05 -9.27 11.25
C ILE A 172 3.92 -8.42 11.83
N THR A 173 3.29 -7.61 11.00
CA THR A 173 2.09 -6.84 11.35
C THR A 173 0.92 -7.38 10.56
N ILE A 174 -0.19 -7.70 11.25
CA ILE A 174 -1.40 -8.31 10.67
C ILE A 174 -2.60 -7.46 11.06
N ASP A 175 -3.13 -6.68 10.11
CA ASP A 175 -4.26 -5.78 10.33
C ASP A 175 -5.51 -6.33 9.65
N GLY A 176 -6.45 -6.84 10.45
CA GLY A 176 -7.76 -7.29 9.97
C GLY A 176 -8.72 -6.12 9.74
N TYR A 177 -9.55 -6.26 8.72
CA TYR A 177 -10.59 -5.31 8.38
C TYR A 177 -11.86 -6.01 7.91
N GLU A 178 -12.99 -5.32 7.98
CA GLU A 178 -14.26 -5.75 7.41
C GLU A 178 -14.51 -5.00 6.11
N GLU A 179 -14.88 -5.71 5.06
CA GLU A 179 -15.30 -5.10 3.80
C GLU A 179 -16.76 -4.65 3.92
N TYR A 180 -17.02 -3.36 3.69
CA TYR A 180 -18.35 -2.78 3.67
C TYR A 180 -18.63 -2.11 2.32
N LYS A 181 -19.87 -2.28 1.81
CA LYS A 181 -20.31 -1.66 0.56
C LYS A 181 -21.35 -0.61 0.83
N GLU A 182 -21.06 0.61 0.40
CA GLU A 182 -22.01 1.72 0.38
C GLU A 182 -22.34 2.04 -1.09
N GLY A 183 -23.53 1.60 -1.53
CA GLY A 183 -23.89 1.66 -2.94
C GLY A 183 -22.93 0.84 -3.81
N VAL A 184 -22.22 1.52 -4.71
CA VAL A 184 -21.22 0.89 -5.60
C VAL A 184 -19.79 0.93 -5.09
N ASN A 185 -19.55 1.65 -3.98
CA ASN A 185 -18.23 1.84 -3.39
C ASN A 185 -17.94 0.80 -2.32
N THR A 186 -16.67 0.45 -2.15
CA THR A 186 -16.22 -0.50 -1.15
C THR A 186 -15.27 0.19 -0.17
N TYR A 187 -15.46 -0.10 1.10
CA TYR A 187 -14.66 0.41 2.20
C TYR A 187 -14.11 -0.75 3.03
N GLU A 188 -12.95 -0.55 3.60
CA GLU A 188 -12.36 -1.40 4.62
C GLU A 188 -12.57 -0.74 5.98
N LEU A 189 -13.25 -1.42 6.90
CA LEU A 189 -13.58 -0.91 8.23
C LEU A 189 -12.57 -1.39 9.27
N ASP A 190 -11.96 -0.46 9.97
CA ASP A 190 -11.17 -0.72 11.17
C ASP A 190 -12.06 -0.51 12.41
N LYS A 191 -12.63 -1.59 12.93
CA LYS A 191 -13.50 -1.57 14.09
C LYS A 191 -12.82 -1.05 15.36
N ALA A 192 -11.52 -1.30 15.50
CA ALA A 192 -10.78 -0.92 16.72
C ALA A 192 -10.61 0.60 16.85
N ASN A 193 -10.51 1.30 15.72
CA ASN A 193 -10.32 2.75 15.70
C ASN A 193 -11.55 3.52 15.20
N ALA A 194 -12.62 2.82 14.80
CA ALA A 194 -13.77 3.41 14.12
C ALA A 194 -13.36 4.25 12.91
N GLU A 195 -12.44 3.71 12.11
CA GLU A 195 -11.95 4.33 10.87
C GLU A 195 -12.35 3.50 9.64
N ALA A 196 -12.52 4.17 8.50
CA ALA A 196 -12.79 3.54 7.21
C ALA A 196 -11.77 4.00 6.17
N THR A 197 -11.42 3.07 5.27
CA THR A 197 -10.59 3.32 4.10
C THR A 197 -11.40 3.07 2.84
N LEU A 198 -11.49 4.05 1.93
CA LEU A 198 -12.07 3.81 0.60
C LEU A 198 -11.10 2.94 -0.21
N SER A 199 -11.45 1.67 -0.42
CA SER A 199 -10.62 0.70 -1.15
C SER A 199 -11.04 0.54 -2.61
N ASN A 200 -12.33 0.78 -2.94
CA ASN A 200 -12.79 0.75 -4.31
C ASN A 200 -13.90 1.78 -4.55
N TYR A 201 -13.76 2.58 -5.62
CA TYR A 201 -14.73 3.57 -6.08
C TYR A 201 -15.24 3.19 -7.47
N LYS A 202 -16.53 3.05 -7.62
CA LYS A 202 -17.21 2.76 -8.90
C LYS A 202 -18.27 3.83 -9.25
N GLY A 203 -18.15 5.01 -8.63
CA GLY A 203 -19.00 6.15 -8.96
C GLY A 203 -18.63 6.78 -10.31
N GLY A 204 -19.24 7.90 -10.61
CA GLY A 204 -18.99 8.67 -11.83
C GLY A 204 -17.67 9.45 -11.79
N SER A 205 -17.52 10.37 -12.78
CA SER A 205 -16.33 11.21 -12.90
C SER A 205 -16.19 12.26 -11.79
N ASN A 206 -17.26 12.51 -11.02
CA ASN A 206 -17.28 13.47 -9.91
C ASN A 206 -17.31 12.68 -8.59
N ALA A 207 -16.17 12.47 -7.96
CA ALA A 207 -16.06 11.72 -6.74
C ALA A 207 -16.23 12.63 -5.51
N ILE A 208 -17.24 12.34 -4.70
CA ILE A 208 -17.46 12.98 -3.40
C ILE A 208 -17.27 11.91 -2.33
N ILE A 209 -16.21 12.05 -1.55
CA ILE A 209 -15.90 11.09 -0.49
C ILE A 209 -16.66 11.50 0.78
N PRO A 210 -17.45 10.60 1.41
CA PRO A 210 -18.11 10.90 2.67
C PRO A 210 -17.09 11.07 3.81
N SER A 211 -17.38 11.93 4.76
CA SER A 211 -16.55 12.07 5.97
C SER A 211 -16.78 10.94 6.97
N LEU A 212 -17.97 10.31 6.93
CA LEU A 212 -18.45 9.34 7.90
C LEU A 212 -19.30 8.27 7.21
N LEU A 213 -19.21 7.03 7.69
CA LEU A 213 -20.06 5.91 7.33
C LEU A 213 -20.70 5.37 8.61
N THR A 214 -22.02 5.19 8.63
CA THR A 214 -22.69 4.55 9.77
C THR A 214 -23.02 3.10 9.42
N VAL A 215 -22.35 2.15 10.08
CA VAL A 215 -22.51 0.71 9.84
C VAL A 215 -22.87 0.00 11.13
N GLY A 216 -24.03 -0.66 11.16
CA GLY A 216 -24.49 -1.37 12.35
C GLY A 216 -24.64 -0.46 13.59
N GLY A 217 -24.93 0.83 13.41
CA GLY A 217 -25.04 1.82 14.49
C GLY A 217 -23.71 2.38 14.99
N ILE A 218 -22.60 2.04 14.35
CA ILE A 218 -21.26 2.57 14.63
C ILE A 218 -20.86 3.54 13.51
N ASP A 219 -20.38 4.70 13.89
CA ASP A 219 -19.88 5.71 12.96
C ASP A 219 -18.38 5.52 12.73
N TYR A 220 -18.00 5.32 11.45
CA TYR A 220 -16.62 5.16 10.99
C TYR A 220 -16.17 6.40 10.23
N ALA A 221 -15.15 7.09 10.72
CA ALA A 221 -14.56 8.21 9.99
C ALA A 221 -13.80 7.71 8.75
N VAL A 222 -14.07 8.27 7.57
CA VAL A 222 -13.28 7.94 6.36
C VAL A 222 -11.96 8.69 6.42
N THR A 223 -10.87 7.98 6.74
CA THR A 223 -9.55 8.58 7.00
C THR A 223 -8.52 8.34 5.90
N LYS A 224 -8.79 7.40 5.00
CA LYS A 224 -7.85 7.05 3.91
C LYS A 224 -8.57 6.79 2.60
N ILE A 225 -7.87 7.08 1.49
CA ILE A 225 -8.26 6.69 0.13
C ILE A 225 -7.13 5.85 -0.44
N GLN A 226 -7.39 4.56 -0.72
CA GLN A 226 -6.45 3.63 -1.34
C GLN A 226 -6.83 3.29 -2.78
N HIS A 227 -8.03 3.71 -3.23
CA HIS A 227 -8.47 3.55 -4.60
C HIS A 227 -7.71 4.47 -5.55
N SER A 228 -7.31 3.95 -6.72
CA SER A 228 -6.77 4.76 -7.82
C SER A 228 -7.90 5.07 -8.81
N PHE A 229 -8.31 6.35 -8.90
CA PHE A 229 -9.47 6.77 -9.69
C PHE A 229 -9.24 6.66 -11.21
N GLY A 230 -8.01 6.86 -11.68
CA GLY A 230 -7.67 6.77 -13.10
C GLY A 230 -8.21 7.93 -13.95
N SER A 231 -8.18 7.74 -15.29
CA SER A 231 -8.45 8.79 -16.27
C SER A 231 -9.91 9.23 -16.38
N SER A 232 -10.85 8.50 -15.79
CA SER A 232 -12.28 8.86 -15.81
C SER A 232 -12.65 9.97 -14.83
N LEU A 233 -11.77 10.31 -13.88
CA LEU A 233 -12.04 11.29 -12.84
C LEU A 233 -11.90 12.72 -13.39
N ASP A 234 -12.94 13.55 -13.21
CA ASP A 234 -12.98 14.98 -13.53
C ASP A 234 -12.87 15.84 -12.27
N SER A 235 -13.55 15.45 -11.19
CA SER A 235 -13.46 16.15 -9.91
C SER A 235 -13.42 15.22 -8.70
N LEU A 236 -12.73 15.68 -7.65
CA LEU A 236 -12.60 14.95 -6.38
C LEU A 236 -12.86 15.89 -5.20
N THR A 237 -13.84 15.54 -4.36
CA THR A 237 -14.06 16.20 -3.08
C THR A 237 -13.59 15.31 -1.95
N VAL A 238 -12.64 15.81 -1.17
CA VAL A 238 -11.98 15.11 -0.06
C VAL A 238 -12.41 15.76 1.26
N PRO A 239 -13.07 15.03 2.17
CA PRO A 239 -13.52 15.56 3.45
C PRO A 239 -12.34 15.80 4.40
N ALA A 240 -12.58 16.61 5.44
CA ALA A 240 -11.57 16.92 6.45
C ALA A 240 -11.07 15.71 7.25
N SER A 241 -11.85 14.63 7.30
CA SER A 241 -11.48 13.39 7.98
C SER A 241 -10.34 12.63 7.30
N VAL A 242 -10.12 12.82 5.99
CA VAL A 242 -9.10 12.10 5.21
C VAL A 242 -7.70 12.63 5.54
N LYS A 243 -6.87 11.74 6.09
CA LYS A 243 -5.46 12.00 6.45
C LYS A 243 -4.48 11.54 5.37
N GLY A 244 -4.89 10.60 4.50
CA GLY A 244 -4.01 10.03 3.49
C GLY A 244 -4.74 9.64 2.20
N MET A 245 -4.12 9.95 1.07
CA MET A 245 -4.64 9.68 -0.27
C MET A 245 -3.71 8.76 -1.08
N GLY A 246 -2.46 8.51 -0.60
CA GLY A 246 -1.49 7.67 -1.29
C GLY A 246 -1.38 7.98 -2.78
N SER A 247 -1.58 6.98 -3.64
CA SER A 247 -1.54 7.12 -5.10
C SER A 247 -2.92 7.33 -5.74
N SER A 248 -3.93 7.81 -5.01
CA SER A 248 -5.34 7.84 -5.45
C SER A 248 -5.59 8.62 -6.75
N ILE A 249 -4.86 9.71 -6.99
CA ILE A 249 -4.99 10.53 -8.22
C ILE A 249 -3.98 10.14 -9.31
N ARG A 250 -3.30 9.01 -9.17
CA ARG A 250 -2.40 8.51 -10.21
C ARG A 250 -3.18 8.20 -11.50
N ASN A 251 -2.63 8.62 -12.65
CA ASN A 251 -3.25 8.50 -13.97
C ASN A 251 -4.57 9.26 -14.17
N CYS A 252 -4.88 10.24 -13.30
CA CYS A 252 -6.06 11.09 -13.43
C CYS A 252 -5.80 12.25 -14.42
N VAL A 253 -5.57 11.93 -15.69
CA VAL A 253 -5.21 12.92 -16.74
C VAL A 253 -6.32 13.92 -17.06
N ASN A 254 -7.57 13.58 -16.72
CA ASN A 254 -8.73 14.45 -16.95
C ASN A 254 -9.17 15.23 -15.70
N LEU A 255 -8.43 15.11 -14.59
CA LEU A 255 -8.79 15.74 -13.32
C LEU A 255 -8.65 17.27 -13.41
N ARG A 256 -9.77 17.97 -13.22
CA ARG A 256 -9.88 19.43 -13.34
C ARG A 256 -10.04 20.15 -12.00
N THR A 257 -10.59 19.46 -11.01
CA THR A 257 -10.85 20.08 -9.71
C THR A 257 -10.62 19.09 -8.57
N ILE A 258 -9.87 19.53 -7.55
CA ILE A 258 -9.78 18.85 -6.26
C ILE A 258 -10.25 19.82 -5.18
N LYS A 259 -11.32 19.47 -4.47
CA LYS A 259 -11.79 20.22 -3.30
C LYS A 259 -11.32 19.50 -2.03
N LEU A 260 -10.52 20.19 -1.23
CA LEU A 260 -9.98 19.72 0.03
C LEU A 260 -10.69 20.42 1.18
N SER A 261 -11.34 19.68 2.07
CA SER A 261 -12.14 20.29 3.17
C SER A 261 -11.36 20.41 4.47
N SER A 262 -10.09 20.02 4.49
CA SER A 262 -9.23 20.07 5.68
C SER A 262 -8.27 21.26 5.64
N PRO A 263 -8.06 21.95 6.78
CA PRO A 263 -6.91 22.85 6.93
C PRO A 263 -5.58 22.09 6.99
N LEU A 264 -5.63 20.79 7.34
CA LEU A 264 -4.47 19.90 7.33
C LEU A 264 -4.42 19.15 5.99
N MET A 265 -3.29 19.21 5.33
CA MET A 265 -3.10 18.58 4.03
C MET A 265 -3.07 17.05 4.15
N PRO A 266 -3.87 16.31 3.36
CA PRO A 266 -3.76 14.86 3.33
C PRO A 266 -2.43 14.43 2.72
N GLY A 267 -1.82 13.36 3.28
CA GLY A 267 -0.61 12.75 2.73
C GLY A 267 -0.89 12.14 1.35
N ILE A 268 -0.01 12.41 0.38
CA ILE A 268 -0.15 11.93 -0.99
C ILE A 268 1.24 11.62 -1.57
N ASP A 269 1.32 10.61 -2.46
CA ASP A 269 2.60 10.24 -3.09
C ASP A 269 2.99 11.23 -4.18
N VAL A 270 4.22 11.74 -4.14
CA VAL A 270 4.75 12.72 -5.12
C VAL A 270 4.71 12.20 -6.56
N GLU A 271 4.85 10.90 -6.76
CA GLU A 271 4.80 10.27 -8.08
C GLU A 271 3.45 10.40 -8.78
N THR A 272 2.37 10.69 -8.02
CA THR A 272 1.02 10.84 -8.58
C THR A 272 0.86 12.07 -9.46
N LEU A 273 1.71 13.10 -9.26
CA LEU A 273 1.66 14.34 -10.06
C LEU A 273 2.08 14.16 -11.52
N LYS A 274 2.80 13.10 -11.87
CA LYS A 274 3.30 12.89 -13.24
C LYS A 274 2.19 12.84 -14.29
N SER A 275 0.95 12.58 -13.87
CA SER A 275 -0.19 12.43 -14.78
C SER A 275 -1.30 13.44 -14.58
N VAL A 276 -1.18 14.33 -13.60
CA VAL A 276 -2.18 15.40 -13.38
C VAL A 276 -1.65 16.72 -13.96
N ASP A 277 -2.48 17.42 -14.73
CA ASP A 277 -2.13 18.75 -15.23
C ASP A 277 -2.18 19.78 -14.09
N THR A 278 -1.04 20.04 -13.47
CA THR A 278 -0.92 20.98 -12.34
C THR A 278 -1.08 22.45 -12.74
N LEU A 279 -1.09 22.76 -14.05
CA LEU A 279 -1.28 24.13 -14.55
C LEU A 279 -2.75 24.49 -14.61
N THR A 280 -3.61 23.56 -15.00
CA THR A 280 -5.04 23.81 -15.20
C THR A 280 -5.92 23.23 -14.12
N CYS A 281 -5.49 22.15 -13.41
CA CYS A 281 -6.26 21.58 -12.32
C CYS A 281 -6.40 22.57 -11.16
N LYS A 282 -7.65 22.87 -10.79
CA LYS A 282 -7.99 23.77 -9.70
C LYS A 282 -7.99 23.03 -8.37
N ILE A 283 -7.31 23.58 -7.37
CA ILE A 283 -7.37 23.13 -5.99
C ILE A 283 -8.20 24.12 -5.18
N LEU A 284 -9.29 23.64 -4.58
CA LEU A 284 -10.12 24.43 -3.69
C LEU A 284 -9.79 24.07 -2.26
N VAL A 285 -9.40 25.06 -1.45
CA VAL A 285 -9.02 24.89 -0.04
C VAL A 285 -9.91 25.78 0.85
N PRO A 286 -10.08 25.44 2.15
CA PRO A 286 -10.86 26.27 3.05
C PRO A 286 -10.28 27.69 3.19
N GLU A 287 -11.13 28.67 3.45
CA GLU A 287 -10.73 30.04 3.75
C GLU A 287 -9.65 30.09 4.86
N GLY A 288 -8.61 30.91 4.68
CA GLY A 288 -7.45 31.03 5.56
C GLY A 288 -6.36 29.96 5.36
N CYS A 289 -6.52 29.02 4.41
CA CYS A 289 -5.57 27.94 4.18
C CYS A 289 -4.67 28.13 2.94
N LEU A 290 -4.88 29.18 2.15
CA LEU A 290 -4.21 29.39 0.87
C LEU A 290 -2.69 29.32 0.97
N ASP A 291 -2.09 30.06 1.90
CA ASP A 291 -0.64 30.14 2.04
C ASP A 291 -0.03 28.81 2.52
N VAL A 292 -0.73 28.09 3.37
CA VAL A 292 -0.28 26.77 3.88
C VAL A 292 -0.20 25.77 2.71
N TYR A 293 -1.19 25.76 1.83
CA TYR A 293 -1.20 24.88 0.66
C TYR A 293 -0.21 25.31 -0.43
N LYS A 294 -0.08 26.61 -0.71
CA LYS A 294 0.87 27.14 -1.70
C LYS A 294 2.33 26.89 -1.32
N ASN A 295 2.65 26.93 -0.03
CA ASN A 295 4.01 26.71 0.47
C ASN A 295 4.35 25.23 0.69
N ASN A 296 3.44 24.30 0.41
CA ASN A 296 3.69 22.86 0.52
C ASN A 296 4.42 22.32 -0.71
N ASP A 297 5.40 21.45 -0.52
CA ASP A 297 6.24 20.88 -1.59
C ASP A 297 5.44 20.10 -2.66
N PHE A 298 4.31 19.52 -2.29
CA PHE A 298 3.42 18.80 -3.21
C PHE A 298 2.32 19.71 -3.75
N TRP A 299 1.46 20.23 -2.87
CA TRP A 299 0.27 21.01 -3.28
C TRP A 299 0.64 22.34 -3.94
N GLY A 300 1.74 22.96 -3.55
CA GLY A 300 2.24 24.19 -4.16
C GLY A 300 2.71 24.06 -5.61
N LYS A 301 2.78 22.85 -6.17
CA LYS A 301 3.03 22.62 -7.59
C LYS A 301 1.82 22.98 -8.47
N PHE A 302 0.62 22.95 -7.91
CA PHE A 302 -0.58 23.41 -8.61
C PHE A 302 -0.58 24.93 -8.73
N LYS A 303 -0.84 25.44 -9.92
CA LYS A 303 -0.81 26.89 -10.19
C LYS A 303 -2.14 27.58 -9.88
N ASN A 304 -3.21 26.80 -9.78
CA ASN A 304 -4.57 27.31 -9.57
C ASN A 304 -5.11 26.82 -8.22
N ILE A 305 -4.66 27.46 -7.11
CA ILE A 305 -5.16 27.21 -5.76
C ILE A 305 -6.02 28.39 -5.34
N GLU A 306 -7.28 28.14 -5.00
CA GLU A 306 -8.27 29.13 -4.59
C GLU A 306 -8.90 28.75 -3.25
N GLU A 307 -9.28 29.73 -2.47
CA GLU A 307 -10.06 29.53 -1.25
C GLU A 307 -11.55 29.45 -1.54
N TYR A 308 -12.25 28.68 -0.72
CA TYR A 308 -13.70 28.66 -0.69
C TYR A 308 -14.20 28.81 0.74
N ASP A 309 -15.35 29.44 0.91
CA ASP A 309 -16.03 29.54 2.20
C ASP A 309 -16.71 28.20 2.55
N PRO A 310 -16.26 27.48 3.61
CA PRO A 310 -16.83 26.20 3.98
C PRO A 310 -18.27 26.30 4.53
N SER A 311 -18.75 27.47 4.90
CA SER A 311 -20.13 27.68 5.33
C SER A 311 -21.13 27.63 4.18
N ILE A 312 -20.64 27.85 2.95
CA ILE A 312 -21.43 27.76 1.74
C ILE A 312 -21.59 26.31 1.33
N LYS A 313 -22.77 25.75 1.53
CA LYS A 313 -23.08 24.37 1.11
C LYS A 313 -23.13 24.25 -0.40
N ASP A 314 -22.39 23.29 -0.97
CA ASP A 314 -22.46 22.94 -2.40
C ASP A 314 -23.68 22.06 -2.71
N SER A 315 -24.21 21.37 -1.71
CA SER A 315 -25.40 20.53 -1.82
C SER A 315 -26.33 20.68 -0.64
N TYR A 316 -27.59 20.41 -0.85
CA TYR A 316 -28.65 20.43 0.15
C TYR A 316 -29.29 19.07 0.22
N THR A 317 -29.50 18.52 1.42
CA THR A 317 -30.27 17.30 1.64
C THR A 317 -31.75 17.61 1.47
N ILE A 318 -32.47 16.73 0.77
CA ILE A 318 -33.90 16.84 0.55
C ILE A 318 -34.60 15.84 1.46
N THR A 319 -35.53 16.35 2.27
CA THR A 319 -36.47 15.54 3.05
C THR A 319 -37.86 15.76 2.50
N TYR A 320 -38.64 14.68 2.40
CA TYR A 320 -40.00 14.71 1.89
C TYR A 320 -40.98 14.48 3.03
N ASP A 321 -41.98 15.33 3.14
CA ASP A 321 -43.17 15.11 3.97
C ASP A 321 -44.35 14.93 3.01
N LEU A 322 -44.70 13.68 2.74
CA LEU A 322 -45.71 13.32 1.73
C LEU A 322 -46.99 12.86 2.41
N LYS A 323 -48.13 13.47 1.98
CA LYS A 323 -49.48 13.10 2.44
C LYS A 323 -50.37 12.82 1.22
N ASN A 324 -50.89 11.61 1.13
CA ASN A 324 -51.80 11.18 0.06
C ASN A 324 -51.21 11.23 -1.36
N ILE A 325 -49.89 11.30 -1.49
CA ILE A 325 -49.15 11.26 -2.74
C ILE A 325 -47.86 10.46 -2.56
N SER A 326 -47.36 9.94 -3.67
CA SER A 326 -46.01 9.35 -3.69
C SER A 326 -45.14 10.02 -4.78
N LEU A 327 -43.86 9.76 -4.74
CA LEU A 327 -42.93 10.20 -5.77
C LEU A 327 -42.54 9.01 -6.65
N ALA A 328 -42.47 9.24 -7.97
CA ALA A 328 -41.98 8.24 -8.91
C ALA A 328 -40.50 7.92 -8.60
N ASP A 329 -39.74 8.96 -8.28
CA ASP A 329 -38.33 8.87 -7.88
C ASP A 329 -38.05 9.76 -6.69
N THR A 330 -37.12 9.37 -5.82
CA THR A 330 -36.66 10.18 -4.68
C THR A 330 -35.24 10.64 -4.89
N VAL A 331 -35.02 11.94 -4.84
CA VAL A 331 -33.70 12.57 -4.86
C VAL A 331 -33.28 12.90 -3.43
N LYS A 332 -32.22 12.29 -2.92
CA LYS A 332 -31.76 12.48 -1.54
C LYS A 332 -31.01 13.80 -1.31
N SER A 333 -30.40 14.34 -2.36
CA SER A 333 -29.67 15.60 -2.30
C SER A 333 -29.69 16.32 -3.65
N ILE A 334 -29.52 17.63 -3.63
CA ILE A 334 -29.42 18.48 -4.82
C ILE A 334 -28.22 19.41 -4.69
N GLN A 335 -27.49 19.60 -5.76
CA GLN A 335 -26.38 20.56 -5.82
C GLN A 335 -26.91 22.00 -5.83
N ARG A 336 -26.10 22.91 -5.29
CA ARG A 336 -26.39 24.33 -5.35
C ARG A 336 -26.60 24.79 -6.80
N ASN A 337 -27.62 25.60 -7.03
CA ASN A 337 -28.03 26.10 -8.37
C ASN A 337 -28.51 25.01 -9.36
N SER A 338 -28.78 23.80 -8.92
CA SER A 338 -29.43 22.78 -9.74
C SER A 338 -30.96 22.87 -9.64
N THR A 339 -31.66 22.41 -10.67
CA THR A 339 -33.12 22.31 -10.66
C THR A 339 -33.55 20.95 -10.16
N LEU A 340 -34.49 20.91 -9.20
CA LEU A 340 -35.13 19.70 -8.74
C LEU A 340 -36.44 19.49 -9.50
N ASN A 341 -36.53 18.39 -10.27
CA ASN A 341 -37.75 17.95 -10.91
C ASN A 341 -38.31 16.76 -10.14
N LEU A 342 -39.56 16.84 -9.74
CA LEU A 342 -40.29 15.79 -9.03
C LEU A 342 -41.50 15.36 -9.82
N THR A 343 -41.68 14.05 -9.99
CA THR A 343 -42.91 13.47 -10.56
C THR A 343 -43.76 12.92 -9.43
N LEU A 344 -44.93 13.51 -9.26
CA LEU A 344 -45.91 13.13 -8.25
C LEU A 344 -46.83 12.05 -8.80
N LEU A 345 -47.08 11.02 -8.01
CA LEU A 345 -48.02 9.96 -8.29
C LEU A 345 -49.20 10.05 -7.31
N ALA A 346 -50.41 9.99 -7.82
CA ALA A 346 -51.60 9.84 -7.00
C ALA A 346 -51.58 8.44 -6.35
N LEU A 347 -51.87 8.37 -5.04
CA LEU A 347 -52.16 7.11 -4.41
C LEU A 347 -53.60 6.72 -4.82
N GLU A 348 -53.76 5.55 -5.47
CA GLU A 348 -55.09 4.98 -5.72
C GLU A 348 -55.76 4.76 -4.36
N GLY A 349 -56.93 5.35 -4.17
CA GLY A 349 -57.73 5.27 -2.95
C GLY A 349 -58.43 3.91 -2.73
#